data_276f5df53dd8704cb813b5f6a0af6422
#
_entry.id   276f5df53dd8704cb813b5f6a0af6422
#
_cell.length_a   1.000
_cell.length_b   1.000
_cell.length_c   1.000
_cell.angle_alpha   90.00
_cell.angle_beta   90.00
_cell.angle_gamma   90.00
#
_symmetry.space_group_name_H-M   'P 1'
#
loop_
_entity.id
_entity.type
_entity.pdbx_description
1 polymer ?
#
loop_
_entity_poly.entity_id
_entity_poly.type
_entity_poly.pdbx_seq_one_letter_code
_entity_poly.pdbx_strand_id
1 'polypeptide(L)'
;MVKTFIGWAILLFPAALFAANYGSIMLDKENVLSVTDGQTFQVDIHQWQSVVGRNIEVRLRGVETPAIDGECDQESALAVDARNFVHKLLMGAETIVLRDIDRDQSAFRLVADVTVDGIELGAAVLEAELGRPSDDAKDQVWCDKKVSEMPHQSGTYSGEVFDGIPNGIGTWISPDGQQYVGQWQDGLWYGEGTHSAADGSVSTGEYQNGQRNGQITWSHPDGRKYVGEFLADQMHGQGVHTFSNGDRYAGTFENGKQHGQGAYTFSDGSVVAGDWQNGKPWQAKYADVSAQEIGQYIDGIWYAN
;
A
#
# COMPACT_ATOMS: atom_id res chain seq x y z
N MET A 1 -68.23 8.97 13.13
CA MET A 1 -67.12 8.04 12.86
C MET A 1 -66.61 8.33 11.45
N VAL A 2 -65.53 9.11 11.37
CA VAL A 2 -64.90 9.48 10.12
C VAL A 2 -63.55 8.72 10.09
N LYS A 3 -63.39 7.79 9.15
CA LYS A 3 -62.16 7.05 8.93
C LYS A 3 -61.27 7.85 7.92
N THR A 4 -60.19 8.41 8.44
CA THR A 4 -59.18 9.09 7.64
C THR A 4 -58.27 8.02 7.02
N PHE A 5 -58.31 7.87 5.68
CA PHE A 5 -57.36 7.13 4.90
C PHE A 5 -56.09 7.97 4.69
N ILE A 6 -54.98 7.54 5.24
CA ILE A 6 -53.66 8.11 4.93
C ILE A 6 -53.15 7.38 3.69
N GLY A 7 -53.26 8.06 2.53
CA GLY A 7 -52.71 7.58 1.29
C GLY A 7 -51.18 7.79 1.28
N TRP A 8 -50.41 6.72 1.14
CA TRP A 8 -49.00 6.78 0.83
C TRP A 8 -48.86 7.19 -0.65
N ALA A 9 -48.44 8.43 -0.87
CA ALA A 9 -48.01 8.88 -2.20
C ALA A 9 -46.62 8.26 -2.48
N ILE A 10 -46.60 7.21 -3.28
CA ILE A 10 -45.38 6.73 -3.92
C ILE A 10 -45.00 7.81 -4.96
N LEU A 11 -43.99 8.62 -4.63
CA LEU A 11 -43.34 9.50 -5.59
C LEU A 11 -42.62 8.63 -6.63
N LEU A 12 -43.31 8.31 -7.70
CA LEU A 12 -42.71 7.85 -8.93
C LEU A 12 -41.90 9.00 -9.52
N PHE A 13 -40.61 9.03 -9.25
CA PHE A 13 -39.69 9.88 -10.01
C PHE A 13 -39.69 9.38 -11.46
N PRO A 14 -39.98 10.23 -12.45
CA PRO A 14 -39.95 9.80 -13.84
C PRO A 14 -38.51 9.46 -14.23
N ALA A 15 -38.29 8.24 -14.69
CA ALA A 15 -37.02 7.73 -15.19
C ALA A 15 -36.45 8.52 -16.42
N ALA A 16 -37.14 9.57 -16.85
CA ALA A 16 -36.81 10.34 -18.06
C ALA A 16 -35.97 11.61 -17.80
N LEU A 17 -35.48 11.87 -16.58
CA LEU A 17 -34.77 13.13 -16.29
C LEU A 17 -33.24 12.95 -16.18
N PHE A 18 -32.66 11.82 -16.53
CA PHE A 18 -31.21 11.55 -16.38
C PHE A 18 -30.48 11.24 -17.71
N ALA A 19 -30.97 11.71 -18.84
CA ALA A 19 -30.18 11.85 -20.05
C ALA A 19 -29.62 13.30 -20.14
N ALA A 20 -29.14 13.85 -19.05
CA ALA A 20 -28.31 15.04 -19.10
C ALA A 20 -26.89 14.57 -19.43
N ASN A 21 -26.38 14.94 -20.60
CA ASN A 21 -24.94 14.98 -20.87
C ASN A 21 -24.32 15.79 -19.73
N TYR A 22 -23.82 15.11 -18.71
CA TYR A 22 -23.05 15.73 -17.64
C TYR A 22 -21.73 16.15 -18.27
N GLY A 23 -21.58 17.42 -18.63
CA GLY A 23 -20.31 17.92 -19.17
C GLY A 23 -19.09 17.39 -18.44
N SER A 24 -17.97 18.00 -18.55
CA SER A 24 -16.79 17.59 -17.76
C SER A 24 -16.98 17.93 -16.27
N ILE A 25 -16.63 17.01 -15.38
CA ILE A 25 -16.55 17.22 -13.94
C ILE A 25 -15.08 17.36 -13.58
N MET A 26 -14.71 18.44 -12.89
CA MET A 26 -13.37 18.68 -12.43
C MET A 26 -13.28 18.36 -10.94
N LEU A 27 -12.32 17.54 -10.57
CA LEU A 27 -12.03 17.09 -9.22
C LEU A 27 -10.55 17.36 -8.90
N ASP A 28 -10.21 17.34 -7.62
CA ASP A 28 -8.85 17.26 -7.11
C ASP A 28 -8.65 15.92 -6.32
N LYS A 29 -7.44 15.67 -5.86
CA LYS A 29 -7.14 14.42 -5.14
C LYS A 29 -7.90 14.26 -3.82
N GLU A 30 -8.31 15.36 -3.16
CA GLU A 30 -9.09 15.33 -1.93
C GLU A 30 -10.52 14.81 -2.18
N ASN A 31 -10.98 14.83 -3.43
CA ASN A 31 -12.25 14.23 -3.81
C ASN A 31 -12.18 12.71 -3.99
N VAL A 32 -10.98 12.12 -4.12
CA VAL A 32 -10.79 10.67 -4.27
C VAL A 32 -10.81 10.03 -2.88
N LEU A 33 -11.77 9.15 -2.65
CA LEU A 33 -11.96 8.46 -1.37
C LEU A 33 -11.18 7.15 -1.28
N SER A 34 -11.18 6.39 -2.37
CA SER A 34 -10.48 5.10 -2.45
C SER A 34 -10.30 4.66 -3.90
N VAL A 35 -9.33 3.78 -4.14
CA VAL A 35 -9.16 3.05 -5.40
C VAL A 35 -9.42 1.58 -5.12
N THR A 36 -10.47 1.04 -5.74
CA THR A 36 -10.94 -0.33 -5.51
C THR A 36 -10.09 -1.34 -6.28
N ASP A 37 -9.84 -1.04 -7.55
CA ASP A 37 -9.04 -1.85 -8.48
C ASP A 37 -8.36 -0.95 -9.52
N GLY A 38 -7.72 -1.53 -10.54
CA GLY A 38 -7.01 -0.77 -11.59
C GLY A 38 -7.90 0.02 -12.54
N GLN A 39 -9.21 -0.11 -12.45
CA GLN A 39 -10.19 0.59 -13.31
C GLN A 39 -11.29 1.29 -12.55
N THR A 40 -11.40 1.10 -11.22
CA THR A 40 -12.53 1.57 -10.41
C THR A 40 -12.04 2.30 -9.16
N PHE A 41 -12.58 3.49 -8.92
CA PHE A 41 -12.29 4.31 -7.75
C PHE A 41 -13.54 5.05 -7.26
N GLN A 42 -13.53 5.52 -6.03
CA GLN A 42 -14.63 6.22 -5.39
C GLN A 42 -14.31 7.69 -5.19
N VAL A 43 -15.27 8.56 -5.46
CA VAL A 43 -15.12 10.01 -5.34
C VAL A 43 -16.32 10.67 -4.68
N ASP A 44 -16.07 11.83 -4.07
CA ASP A 44 -17.10 12.80 -3.69
C ASP A 44 -17.17 13.90 -4.76
N ILE A 45 -18.35 14.06 -5.39
CA ILE A 45 -18.60 15.10 -6.38
C ILE A 45 -19.33 16.26 -5.70
N HIS A 46 -18.59 17.22 -5.17
CA HIS A 46 -19.13 18.34 -4.39
C HIS A 46 -20.03 19.29 -5.19
N GLN A 47 -19.89 19.28 -6.52
CA GLN A 47 -20.75 20.05 -7.42
C GLN A 47 -22.19 19.50 -7.50
N TRP A 48 -22.40 18.27 -7.04
CA TRP A 48 -23.72 17.66 -6.95
C TRP A 48 -24.33 17.85 -5.57
N GLN A 49 -25.68 17.68 -5.48
CA GLN A 49 -26.33 17.74 -4.18
C GLN A 49 -25.75 16.67 -3.24
N SER A 50 -25.51 17.04 -1.99
CA SER A 50 -24.77 16.24 -0.99
C SER A 50 -25.29 14.81 -0.75
N VAL A 51 -26.54 14.52 -1.13
CA VAL A 51 -27.13 13.19 -1.04
C VAL A 51 -26.78 12.31 -2.26
N VAL A 52 -26.45 12.92 -3.40
CA VAL A 52 -26.26 12.24 -4.69
C VAL A 52 -24.80 12.19 -5.09
N GLY A 53 -23.99 13.13 -4.64
CA GLY A 53 -22.59 13.31 -5.03
C GLY A 53 -21.55 12.67 -4.09
N ARG A 54 -21.97 11.91 -3.07
CA ARG A 54 -21.04 11.29 -2.11
C ARG A 54 -20.82 9.84 -2.42
N ASN A 55 -19.56 9.41 -2.28
CA ASN A 55 -19.13 8.02 -2.43
C ASN A 55 -19.56 7.43 -3.78
N ILE A 56 -19.33 8.18 -4.85
CA ILE A 56 -19.67 7.77 -6.21
C ILE A 56 -18.58 6.88 -6.75
N GLU A 57 -18.94 5.68 -7.16
CA GLU A 57 -18.04 4.79 -7.87
C GLU A 57 -17.89 5.22 -9.33
N VAL A 58 -16.65 5.38 -9.78
CA VAL A 58 -16.29 5.71 -11.15
C VAL A 58 -15.46 4.60 -11.74
N ARG A 59 -15.88 4.06 -12.89
CA ARG A 59 -15.14 3.09 -13.69
C ARG A 59 -14.56 3.76 -14.93
N LEU A 60 -13.30 3.45 -15.22
CA LEU A 60 -12.63 3.89 -16.46
C LEU A 60 -13.31 3.27 -17.68
N ARG A 61 -13.59 4.10 -18.67
CA ARG A 61 -14.13 3.64 -19.96
C ARG A 61 -13.04 2.95 -20.78
N GLY A 62 -13.45 1.89 -21.47
CA GLY A 62 -12.62 1.24 -22.48
C GLY A 62 -11.46 0.41 -21.95
N VAL A 63 -11.35 0.23 -20.63
CA VAL A 63 -10.30 -0.53 -19.98
C VAL A 63 -10.88 -1.63 -19.10
N GLU A 64 -10.33 -2.81 -19.21
CA GLU A 64 -10.49 -3.90 -18.27
C GLU A 64 -9.15 -4.17 -17.59
N THR A 65 -9.16 -4.32 -16.26
CA THR A 65 -7.99 -4.74 -15.47
C THR A 65 -8.22 -6.10 -14.83
N PRO A 66 -7.18 -6.84 -14.44
CA PRO A 66 -7.31 -8.11 -13.75
C PRO A 66 -8.11 -7.96 -12.45
N ALA A 67 -8.74 -9.03 -11.99
CA ALA A 67 -9.47 -9.07 -10.74
C ALA A 67 -8.53 -9.29 -9.54
N ILE A 68 -8.77 -8.59 -8.42
CA ILE A 68 -7.96 -8.75 -7.19
C ILE A 68 -8.12 -10.17 -6.61
N ASP A 69 -9.29 -10.77 -6.77
CA ASP A 69 -9.62 -12.15 -6.45
C ASP A 69 -9.59 -13.05 -7.69
N GLY A 70 -8.63 -12.80 -8.58
CA GLY A 70 -8.47 -13.46 -9.87
C GLY A 70 -8.28 -14.98 -9.78
N GLU A 71 -8.42 -15.65 -10.91
CA GLU A 71 -8.37 -17.11 -11.01
C GLU A 71 -6.97 -17.71 -10.77
N CYS A 72 -5.93 -16.90 -10.80
CA CYS A 72 -4.55 -17.30 -10.51
C CYS A 72 -3.76 -16.20 -9.77
N ASP A 73 -2.67 -16.59 -9.09
CA ASP A 73 -1.79 -15.69 -8.35
C ASP A 73 -1.25 -14.54 -9.21
N GLN A 74 -1.03 -14.82 -10.48
CA GLN A 74 -0.54 -13.84 -11.45
C GLN A 74 -1.58 -12.78 -11.78
N GLU A 75 -2.84 -13.18 -11.96
CA GLU A 75 -3.94 -12.24 -12.18
C GLU A 75 -4.12 -11.34 -10.96
N SER A 76 -4.14 -11.94 -9.77
CA SER A 76 -4.27 -11.20 -8.50
C SER A 76 -3.10 -10.23 -8.28
N ALA A 77 -1.87 -10.61 -8.61
CA ALA A 77 -0.69 -9.75 -8.52
C ALA A 77 -0.78 -8.56 -9.49
N LEU A 78 -1.11 -8.83 -10.76
CA LEU A 78 -1.27 -7.79 -11.77
C LEU A 78 -2.40 -6.82 -11.42
N ALA A 79 -3.48 -7.31 -10.79
CA ALA A 79 -4.58 -6.49 -10.29
C ALA A 79 -4.12 -5.52 -9.19
N VAL A 80 -3.27 -5.99 -8.27
CA VAL A 80 -2.67 -5.15 -7.23
C VAL A 80 -1.78 -4.07 -7.84
N ASP A 81 -0.97 -4.42 -8.84
CA ASP A 81 -0.11 -3.47 -9.53
C ASP A 81 -0.95 -2.41 -10.28
N ALA A 82 -1.99 -2.83 -11.00
CA ALA A 82 -2.91 -1.92 -11.68
C ALA A 82 -3.58 -0.95 -10.69
N ARG A 83 -4.07 -1.45 -9.56
CA ARG A 83 -4.65 -0.62 -8.50
C ARG A 83 -3.64 0.39 -7.95
N ASN A 84 -2.44 -0.05 -7.63
CA ASN A 84 -1.39 0.81 -7.06
C ASN A 84 -0.95 1.88 -8.06
N PHE A 85 -0.84 1.54 -9.33
CA PHE A 85 -0.55 2.48 -10.42
C PHE A 85 -1.61 3.59 -10.52
N VAL A 86 -2.90 3.21 -10.58
CA VAL A 86 -4.02 4.15 -10.63
C VAL A 86 -4.08 4.99 -9.36
N HIS A 87 -3.91 4.38 -8.19
CA HIS A 87 -3.86 5.08 -6.91
C HIS A 87 -2.75 6.14 -6.89
N LYS A 88 -1.55 5.80 -7.33
CA LYS A 88 -0.41 6.73 -7.39
C LYS A 88 -0.71 7.94 -8.28
N LEU A 89 -1.30 7.73 -9.45
CA LEU A 89 -1.65 8.82 -10.35
C LEU A 89 -2.73 9.72 -9.76
N LEU A 90 -3.82 9.15 -9.24
CA LEU A 90 -4.93 9.91 -8.67
C LEU A 90 -4.50 10.70 -7.40
N MET A 91 -3.73 10.08 -6.52
CA MET A 91 -3.28 10.74 -5.28
C MET A 91 -2.14 11.75 -5.49
N GLY A 92 -1.42 11.65 -6.61
CA GLY A 92 -0.42 12.64 -7.03
C GLY A 92 -0.99 13.82 -7.81
N ALA A 93 -2.27 13.75 -8.24
CA ALA A 93 -2.88 14.70 -9.16
C ALA A 93 -3.11 16.09 -8.56
N GLU A 94 -2.90 17.12 -9.37
CA GLU A 94 -3.42 18.47 -9.12
C GLU A 94 -4.83 18.62 -9.68
N THR A 95 -5.13 17.95 -10.81
CA THR A 95 -6.41 18.05 -11.51
C THR A 95 -6.85 16.70 -12.04
N ILE A 96 -8.08 16.30 -11.72
CA ILE A 96 -8.75 15.11 -12.25
C ILE A 96 -9.99 15.57 -13.00
N VAL A 97 -10.14 15.16 -14.26
CA VAL A 97 -11.29 15.55 -15.10
C VAL A 97 -12.02 14.29 -15.56
N LEU A 98 -13.29 14.18 -15.23
CA LEU A 98 -14.20 13.17 -15.76
C LEU A 98 -14.92 13.74 -16.98
N ARG A 99 -14.92 13.01 -18.09
CA ARG A 99 -15.59 13.37 -19.36
C ARG A 99 -16.44 12.21 -19.86
N ASP A 100 -17.33 12.50 -20.79
CA ASP A 100 -18.19 11.51 -21.45
C ASP A 100 -18.84 10.54 -20.45
N ILE A 101 -19.43 11.13 -19.41
CA ILE A 101 -19.93 10.43 -18.24
C ILE A 101 -21.24 9.75 -18.57
N ASP A 102 -21.26 8.41 -18.47
CA ASP A 102 -22.44 7.58 -18.56
C ASP A 102 -22.75 6.92 -17.22
N ARG A 103 -23.99 6.53 -17.05
CA ARG A 103 -24.40 5.70 -15.91
C ARG A 103 -24.36 4.23 -16.31
N ASP A 104 -23.65 3.42 -15.52
CA ASP A 104 -23.74 1.97 -15.68
C ASP A 104 -25.17 1.49 -15.38
N GLN A 105 -25.79 0.79 -16.34
CA GLN A 105 -27.16 0.31 -16.19
C GLN A 105 -27.28 -0.88 -15.21
N SER A 106 -26.18 -1.56 -14.94
CA SER A 106 -26.13 -2.76 -14.09
C SER A 106 -25.72 -2.46 -12.65
N ALA A 107 -25.15 -1.27 -12.37
CA ALA A 107 -24.64 -0.89 -11.06
C ALA A 107 -24.86 0.61 -10.77
N PHE A 108 -24.80 1.00 -9.49
CA PHE A 108 -24.84 2.40 -9.06
C PHE A 108 -23.46 3.05 -9.20
N ARG A 109 -22.94 3.10 -10.43
CA ARG A 109 -21.64 3.70 -10.73
C ARG A 109 -21.67 4.50 -12.02
N LEU A 110 -20.68 5.36 -12.22
CA LEU A 110 -20.43 6.10 -13.45
C LEU A 110 -19.38 5.37 -14.28
N VAL A 111 -19.48 5.50 -15.60
CA VAL A 111 -18.45 5.12 -16.56
C VAL A 111 -17.98 6.41 -17.23
N ALA A 112 -16.70 6.71 -17.18
CA ALA A 112 -16.17 7.97 -17.69
C ALA A 112 -14.78 7.81 -18.31
N ASP A 113 -14.45 8.72 -19.23
CA ASP A 113 -13.07 9.00 -19.60
C ASP A 113 -12.47 9.88 -18.52
N VAL A 114 -11.30 9.51 -18.02
CA VAL A 114 -10.64 10.16 -16.88
C VAL A 114 -9.29 10.69 -17.29
N THR A 115 -9.08 11.99 -17.12
CA THR A 115 -7.78 12.65 -17.36
C THR A 115 -7.20 13.09 -16.02
N VAL A 116 -5.95 12.75 -15.77
CA VAL A 116 -5.18 13.13 -14.57
C VAL A 116 -4.01 14.00 -15.02
N ASP A 117 -4.00 15.28 -14.63
CA ASP A 117 -3.00 16.28 -15.04
C ASP A 117 -2.72 16.27 -16.56
N GLY A 118 -3.77 16.08 -17.37
CA GLY A 118 -3.71 16.02 -18.83
C GLY A 118 -3.36 14.65 -19.41
N ILE A 119 -3.10 13.63 -18.59
CA ILE A 119 -2.85 12.25 -19.03
C ILE A 119 -4.17 11.48 -19.00
N GLU A 120 -4.54 10.82 -20.10
CA GLU A 120 -5.70 9.91 -20.14
C GLU A 120 -5.39 8.65 -19.31
N LEU A 121 -6.09 8.49 -18.18
CA LEU A 121 -5.80 7.45 -17.20
C LEU A 121 -5.99 6.04 -17.77
N GLY A 122 -7.04 5.82 -18.57
CA GLY A 122 -7.25 4.54 -19.23
C GLY A 122 -6.13 4.17 -20.21
N ALA A 123 -5.67 5.13 -21.02
CA ALA A 123 -4.55 4.94 -21.92
C ALA A 123 -3.24 4.64 -21.16
N ALA A 124 -3.00 5.33 -20.04
CA ALA A 124 -1.83 5.09 -19.20
C ALA A 124 -1.81 3.67 -18.59
N VAL A 125 -2.98 3.13 -18.18
CA VAL A 125 -3.12 1.76 -17.70
C VAL A 125 -2.82 0.75 -18.80
N LEU A 126 -3.27 1.01 -20.03
CA LEU A 126 -3.00 0.16 -21.19
C LEU A 126 -1.51 0.20 -21.60
N GLU A 127 -0.91 1.39 -21.62
CA GLU A 127 0.52 1.58 -21.96
C GLU A 127 1.44 0.91 -20.92
N ALA A 128 1.02 0.91 -19.65
CA ALA A 128 1.73 0.21 -18.58
C ALA A 128 1.51 -1.32 -18.60
N GLU A 129 0.76 -1.87 -19.57
CA GLU A 129 0.37 -3.28 -19.67
C GLU A 129 -0.39 -3.82 -18.42
N LEU A 130 -0.99 -2.92 -17.66
CA LEU A 130 -1.75 -3.22 -16.44
C LEU A 130 -3.25 -3.42 -16.71
N GLY A 131 -3.67 -3.31 -17.96
CA GLY A 131 -5.02 -3.46 -18.43
C GLY A 131 -5.08 -3.88 -19.90
N ARG A 132 -6.28 -4.13 -20.38
CA ARG A 132 -6.57 -4.45 -21.79
C ARG A 132 -7.74 -3.58 -22.28
N PRO A 133 -7.86 -3.33 -23.61
CA PRO A 133 -9.08 -2.73 -24.15
C PRO A 133 -10.31 -3.58 -23.80
N SER A 134 -11.40 -2.95 -23.36
CA SER A 134 -12.61 -3.66 -22.94
C SER A 134 -13.28 -4.48 -24.05
N ASP A 135 -13.06 -4.11 -25.32
CA ASP A 135 -13.59 -4.82 -26.47
C ASP A 135 -12.85 -6.13 -26.77
N ASP A 136 -11.59 -6.21 -26.34
CA ASP A 136 -10.74 -7.40 -26.52
C ASP A 136 -10.80 -8.37 -25.31
N ALA A 137 -11.43 -7.97 -24.20
CA ALA A 137 -11.36 -8.70 -22.94
C ALA A 137 -12.15 -10.03 -22.92
N LYS A 138 -13.05 -10.26 -23.88
CA LYS A 138 -14.01 -11.38 -23.81
C LYS A 138 -13.41 -12.77 -23.98
N ASP A 139 -12.20 -12.88 -24.58
CA ASP A 139 -11.58 -14.17 -24.91
C ASP A 139 -10.11 -14.31 -24.40
N GLN A 140 -9.61 -13.35 -23.62
CA GLN A 140 -8.21 -13.38 -23.17
C GLN A 140 -8.11 -13.63 -21.67
N VAL A 141 -7.48 -14.75 -21.33
CA VAL A 141 -7.19 -15.14 -19.94
C VAL A 141 -6.01 -14.29 -19.42
N TRP A 142 -6.12 -13.78 -18.18
CA TRP A 142 -5.04 -13.03 -17.53
C TRP A 142 -3.90 -13.95 -17.06
N CYS A 143 -4.14 -15.25 -16.99
CA CYS A 143 -3.25 -16.26 -16.46
C CYS A 143 -2.23 -16.81 -17.49
N ASP A 144 -2.20 -16.27 -18.71
CA ASP A 144 -1.30 -16.73 -19.79
C ASP A 144 0.11 -16.12 -19.80
N LYS A 145 0.44 -15.25 -18.81
CA LYS A 145 1.83 -14.80 -18.69
C LYS A 145 2.74 -16.00 -18.41
N LYS A 146 3.76 -16.13 -19.18
CA LYS A 146 4.73 -17.22 -19.09
C LYS A 146 5.49 -17.11 -17.77
N VAL A 147 5.00 -17.80 -16.73
CA VAL A 147 5.77 -18.02 -15.52
C VAL A 147 6.94 -18.91 -15.89
N SER A 148 8.14 -18.44 -15.70
CA SER A 148 9.36 -19.23 -15.93
C SER A 148 9.89 -19.71 -14.60
N GLU A 149 10.05 -21.03 -14.48
CA GLU A 149 10.87 -21.61 -13.41
C GLU A 149 12.32 -21.69 -13.91
N MET A 150 13.24 -21.08 -13.19
CA MET A 150 14.63 -20.99 -13.60
C MET A 150 15.58 -20.94 -12.40
N PRO A 151 16.81 -21.46 -12.53
CA PRO A 151 17.86 -21.18 -11.57
C PRO A 151 18.15 -19.68 -11.51
N HIS A 152 18.17 -19.12 -10.31
CA HIS A 152 18.51 -17.71 -10.09
C HIS A 152 19.33 -17.57 -8.82
N GLN A 153 20.51 -16.94 -8.90
CA GLN A 153 21.47 -16.89 -7.80
C GLN A 153 21.75 -18.32 -7.26
N SER A 154 21.63 -18.55 -5.95
CA SER A 154 21.81 -19.87 -5.33
C SER A 154 20.51 -20.66 -5.15
N GLY A 155 19.40 -20.24 -5.80
CA GLY A 155 18.08 -20.83 -5.61
C GLY A 155 17.33 -21.03 -6.92
N THR A 156 16.03 -21.27 -6.79
CA THR A 156 15.07 -21.38 -7.88
C THR A 156 14.13 -20.19 -7.85
N TYR A 157 14.01 -19.53 -8.99
CA TYR A 157 13.00 -18.47 -9.20
C TYR A 157 11.82 -19.07 -9.98
N SER A 158 10.62 -18.68 -9.57
CA SER A 158 9.37 -18.95 -10.29
C SER A 158 8.57 -17.65 -10.35
N GLY A 159 8.36 -17.10 -11.53
CA GLY A 159 7.67 -15.83 -11.68
C GLY A 159 7.87 -15.19 -13.04
N GLU A 160 7.51 -13.92 -13.12
CA GLU A 160 7.59 -13.11 -14.33
C GLU A 160 9.04 -12.84 -14.72
N VAL A 161 9.33 -12.94 -16.02
CA VAL A 161 10.66 -12.67 -16.59
C VAL A 161 10.55 -11.72 -17.78
N PHE A 162 11.54 -10.85 -17.90
CA PHE A 162 11.79 -10.04 -19.09
C PHE A 162 13.20 -10.34 -19.61
N ASP A 163 13.32 -10.72 -20.87
CA ASP A 163 14.58 -11.19 -21.49
C ASP A 163 15.31 -12.30 -20.70
N GLY A 164 14.52 -13.20 -20.04
CA GLY A 164 15.07 -14.28 -19.24
C GLY A 164 15.60 -13.84 -17.86
N ILE A 165 15.33 -12.63 -17.42
CA ILE A 165 15.71 -12.08 -16.13
C ILE A 165 14.46 -11.89 -15.27
N PRO A 166 14.46 -12.26 -13.97
CA PRO A 166 13.36 -11.98 -13.05
C PRO A 166 12.94 -10.50 -13.09
N ASN A 167 11.66 -10.25 -13.42
CA ASN A 167 11.12 -8.90 -13.56
C ASN A 167 9.60 -8.95 -13.42
N GLY A 168 9.00 -8.20 -12.53
CA GLY A 168 7.59 -8.28 -12.15
C GLY A 168 7.40 -9.07 -10.86
N ILE A 169 6.35 -9.88 -10.76
CA ILE A 169 6.05 -10.65 -9.55
C ILE A 169 6.69 -12.05 -9.62
N GLY A 170 7.28 -12.48 -8.52
CA GLY A 170 7.87 -13.82 -8.46
C GLY A 170 8.23 -14.30 -7.05
N THR A 171 8.47 -15.59 -6.99
CA THR A 171 8.94 -16.31 -5.80
C THR A 171 10.33 -16.85 -6.04
N TRP A 172 11.23 -16.65 -5.11
CA TRP A 172 12.54 -17.27 -5.08
C TRP A 172 12.67 -18.15 -3.85
N ILE A 173 13.24 -19.34 -4.01
CA ILE A 173 13.47 -20.29 -2.93
C ILE A 173 14.91 -20.77 -3.01
N SER A 174 15.65 -20.64 -1.91
CA SER A 174 17.01 -21.15 -1.78
C SER A 174 17.04 -22.61 -1.32
N PRO A 175 18.16 -23.32 -1.50
CA PRO A 175 18.31 -24.72 -1.05
C PRO A 175 18.25 -24.87 0.48
N ASP A 176 18.55 -23.83 1.26
CA ASP A 176 18.48 -23.81 2.72
C ASP A 176 17.09 -23.38 3.25
N GLY A 177 16.11 -23.22 2.34
CA GLY A 177 14.72 -22.94 2.69
C GLY A 177 14.38 -21.46 2.88
N GLN A 178 15.27 -20.54 2.56
CA GLN A 178 14.89 -19.12 2.49
C GLN A 178 13.92 -18.91 1.33
N GLN A 179 13.01 -17.95 1.48
CA GLN A 179 12.04 -17.62 0.44
C GLN A 179 11.88 -16.11 0.35
N TYR A 180 11.81 -15.61 -0.90
CA TYR A 180 11.33 -14.26 -1.18
C TYR A 180 10.11 -14.35 -2.08
N VAL A 181 9.05 -13.63 -1.74
CA VAL A 181 7.84 -13.46 -2.54
C VAL A 181 7.59 -11.97 -2.67
N GLY A 182 7.55 -11.45 -3.88
CA GLY A 182 7.37 -10.02 -4.10
C GLY A 182 7.72 -9.57 -5.50
N GLN A 183 7.91 -8.27 -5.62
CA GLN A 183 8.29 -7.62 -6.87
C GLN A 183 9.77 -7.78 -7.16
N TRP A 184 10.09 -7.86 -8.45
CA TRP A 184 11.43 -8.04 -8.98
C TRP A 184 11.70 -6.99 -10.07
N GLN A 185 12.90 -6.47 -10.11
CA GLN A 185 13.39 -5.61 -11.17
C GLN A 185 14.83 -5.98 -11.50
N ASP A 186 15.10 -6.26 -12.79
CA ASP A 186 16.44 -6.59 -13.30
C ASP A 186 17.14 -7.71 -12.50
N GLY A 187 16.37 -8.73 -12.07
CA GLY A 187 16.87 -9.88 -11.32
C GLY A 187 17.11 -9.62 -9.83
N LEU A 188 16.67 -8.50 -9.29
CA LEU A 188 16.83 -8.14 -7.88
C LEU A 188 15.47 -7.91 -7.22
N TRP A 189 15.39 -8.13 -5.91
CA TRP A 189 14.22 -7.78 -5.10
C TRP A 189 13.98 -6.28 -5.17
N TYR A 190 12.74 -5.90 -5.44
CA TYR A 190 12.34 -4.52 -5.63
C TYR A 190 10.91 -4.30 -5.14
N GLY A 191 10.52 -3.05 -4.82
CA GLY A 191 9.16 -2.73 -4.38
C GLY A 191 8.71 -3.54 -3.17
N GLU A 192 7.43 -3.90 -3.13
CA GLU A 192 6.85 -4.65 -2.01
C GLU A 192 7.19 -6.13 -2.09
N GLY A 193 7.58 -6.70 -0.94
CA GLY A 193 7.87 -8.12 -0.85
C GLY A 193 7.95 -8.65 0.58
N THR A 194 8.01 -9.98 0.68
CA THR A 194 8.20 -10.71 1.94
C THR A 194 9.37 -11.67 1.79
N HIS A 195 10.38 -11.52 2.62
CA HIS A 195 11.48 -12.44 2.76
C HIS A 195 11.36 -13.24 4.06
N SER A 196 11.36 -14.55 3.93
CA SER A 196 11.43 -15.51 5.04
C SER A 196 12.82 -16.13 5.05
N ALA A 197 13.59 -15.88 6.09
CA ALA A 197 14.96 -16.39 6.21
C ALA A 197 15.00 -17.79 6.83
N ALA A 198 16.13 -18.51 6.66
CA ALA A 198 16.31 -19.87 7.18
C ALA A 198 16.28 -19.94 8.72
N ASP A 199 16.57 -18.86 9.44
CA ASP A 199 16.46 -18.76 10.88
C ASP A 199 15.02 -18.54 11.39
N GLY A 200 14.05 -18.50 10.47
CA GLY A 200 12.64 -18.25 10.72
C GLY A 200 12.28 -16.77 10.88
N SER A 201 13.22 -15.84 10.69
CA SER A 201 12.88 -14.42 10.64
C SER A 201 12.14 -14.07 9.36
N VAL A 202 11.22 -13.11 9.45
CA VAL A 202 10.40 -12.65 8.33
C VAL A 202 10.51 -11.13 8.23
N SER A 203 10.73 -10.63 7.01
CA SER A 203 10.74 -9.20 6.68
C SER A 203 9.69 -8.93 5.60
N THR A 204 8.76 -8.03 5.87
CA THR A 204 7.73 -7.60 4.90
C THR A 204 7.78 -6.09 4.72
N GLY A 205 7.74 -5.61 3.49
CA GLY A 205 7.71 -4.19 3.10
C GLY A 205 8.57 -3.91 1.89
N GLU A 206 9.18 -2.73 1.83
CA GLU A 206 9.85 -2.19 0.65
C GLU A 206 11.28 -2.71 0.47
N TYR A 207 11.61 -3.09 -0.77
CA TYR A 207 12.93 -3.54 -1.18
C TYR A 207 13.46 -2.70 -2.33
N GLN A 208 14.75 -2.48 -2.39
CA GLN A 208 15.43 -1.82 -3.49
C GLN A 208 16.79 -2.47 -3.73
N ASN A 209 17.07 -2.86 -4.97
CA ASN A 209 18.33 -3.51 -5.36
C ASN A 209 18.68 -4.74 -4.48
N GLY A 210 17.68 -5.55 -4.11
CA GLY A 210 17.86 -6.74 -3.29
C GLY A 210 17.98 -6.50 -1.79
N GLN A 211 17.85 -5.26 -1.32
CA GLN A 211 18.00 -4.87 0.08
C GLN A 211 16.70 -4.25 0.63
N ARG A 212 16.44 -4.42 1.92
CA ARG A 212 15.36 -3.71 2.62
C ARG A 212 15.64 -2.22 2.56
N ASN A 213 14.66 -1.45 2.08
CA ASN A 213 14.80 -0.02 1.89
C ASN A 213 13.41 0.65 1.91
N GLY A 214 13.13 1.48 2.89
CA GLY A 214 11.80 2.02 3.16
C GLY A 214 11.14 1.40 4.38
N GLN A 215 9.82 1.31 4.39
CA GLN A 215 9.06 0.80 5.54
C GLN A 215 9.10 -0.73 5.59
N ILE A 216 9.59 -1.27 6.69
CA ILE A 216 9.69 -2.73 6.92
C ILE A 216 9.07 -3.11 8.26
N THR A 217 8.34 -4.23 8.24
CA THR A 217 8.04 -5.03 9.44
C THR A 217 8.94 -6.26 9.43
N TRP A 218 9.84 -6.36 10.40
CA TRP A 218 10.68 -7.53 10.63
C TRP A 218 10.29 -8.22 11.93
N SER A 219 10.28 -9.54 11.95
CA SER A 219 10.04 -10.34 13.14
C SER A 219 10.93 -11.58 13.15
N HIS A 220 11.26 -12.07 14.37
CA HIS A 220 12.02 -13.28 14.58
C HIS A 220 11.30 -14.20 15.58
N PRO A 221 11.42 -15.54 15.47
CA PRO A 221 10.73 -16.49 16.37
C PRO A 221 11.04 -16.34 17.86
N ASP A 222 12.17 -15.73 18.21
CA ASP A 222 12.54 -15.46 19.62
C ASP A 222 11.77 -14.28 20.25
N GLY A 223 10.84 -13.67 19.52
CA GLY A 223 10.02 -12.55 19.98
C GLY A 223 10.55 -11.16 19.59
N ARG A 224 11.75 -11.05 19.02
CA ARG A 224 12.23 -9.76 18.49
C ARG A 224 11.35 -9.31 17.32
N LYS A 225 11.06 -8.00 17.27
CA LYS A 225 10.31 -7.38 16.19
C LYS A 225 10.80 -5.96 15.95
N TYR A 226 10.87 -5.56 14.70
CA TYR A 226 11.09 -4.16 14.30
C TYR A 226 10.01 -3.72 13.32
N VAL A 227 9.51 -2.52 13.50
CA VAL A 227 8.61 -1.83 12.57
C VAL A 227 9.15 -0.42 12.38
N GLY A 228 9.51 -0.08 11.16
CA GLY A 228 10.11 1.24 10.85
C GLY A 228 10.90 1.23 9.57
N GLU A 229 11.68 2.28 9.39
CA GLU A 229 12.47 2.53 8.20
C GLU A 229 13.73 1.68 8.16
N PHE A 230 14.07 1.21 6.96
CA PHE A 230 15.36 0.59 6.63
C PHE A 230 16.02 1.39 5.52
N LEU A 231 17.34 1.44 5.55
CA LEU A 231 18.19 1.95 4.48
C LEU A 231 19.31 0.95 4.26
N ALA A 232 19.38 0.35 3.06
CA ALA A 232 20.40 -0.64 2.69
C ALA A 232 20.58 -1.74 3.77
N ASP A 233 19.48 -2.43 4.10
CA ASP A 233 19.40 -3.50 5.11
C ASP A 233 19.63 -3.09 6.58
N GLN A 234 19.82 -1.82 6.87
CA GLN A 234 20.03 -1.32 8.23
C GLN A 234 18.82 -0.56 8.74
N MET A 235 18.42 -0.78 10.01
CA MET A 235 17.41 0.06 10.67
C MET A 235 17.85 1.51 10.59
N HIS A 236 16.97 2.37 10.10
CA HIS A 236 17.21 3.80 9.87
C HIS A 236 15.96 4.61 10.20
N GLY A 237 16.05 5.95 10.24
CA GLY A 237 14.89 6.82 10.43
C GLY A 237 14.08 6.48 11.68
N GLN A 238 12.76 6.59 11.60
CA GLN A 238 11.86 6.30 12.71
C GLN A 238 11.50 4.82 12.78
N GLY A 239 11.49 4.26 14.00
CA GLY A 239 11.12 2.87 14.17
C GLY A 239 10.84 2.46 15.60
N VAL A 240 10.32 1.25 15.71
CA VAL A 240 10.04 0.58 16.99
C VAL A 240 10.69 -0.78 16.98
N HIS A 241 11.62 -1.02 17.90
CA HIS A 241 12.24 -2.32 18.12
C HIS A 241 11.74 -2.92 19.43
N THR A 242 11.19 -4.11 19.36
CA THR A 242 10.87 -4.94 20.53
C THR A 242 11.96 -6.00 20.65
N PHE A 243 12.53 -6.14 21.83
CA PHE A 243 13.56 -7.10 22.15
C PHE A 243 12.95 -8.42 22.65
N SER A 244 13.72 -9.50 22.63
CA SER A 244 13.25 -10.84 23.06
C SER A 244 12.84 -10.91 24.53
N ASN A 245 13.38 -10.04 25.39
CA ASN A 245 13.01 -9.92 26.80
C ASN A 245 11.76 -9.08 27.05
N GLY A 246 11.10 -8.56 25.99
CA GLY A 246 9.92 -7.72 26.08
C GLY A 246 10.22 -6.22 26.20
N ASP A 247 11.46 -5.80 26.32
CA ASP A 247 11.84 -4.39 26.26
C ASP A 247 11.50 -3.80 24.88
N ARG A 248 11.35 -2.48 24.81
CA ARG A 248 10.98 -1.79 23.58
C ARG A 248 11.71 -0.47 23.45
N TYR A 249 12.29 -0.21 22.29
CA TYR A 249 12.77 1.12 21.92
C TYR A 249 11.87 1.68 20.83
N ALA A 250 11.44 2.94 20.99
CA ALA A 250 10.72 3.70 19.98
C ALA A 250 11.44 5.05 19.78
N GLY A 251 11.88 5.32 18.58
CA GLY A 251 12.66 6.52 18.27
C GLY A 251 13.41 6.42 16.97
N THR A 252 14.42 7.27 16.82
CA THR A 252 15.27 7.34 15.64
C THR A 252 16.34 6.25 15.66
N PHE A 253 16.64 5.70 14.49
CA PHE A 253 17.76 4.80 14.22
C PHE A 253 18.70 5.39 13.19
N GLU A 254 19.98 5.13 13.32
CA GLU A 254 21.01 5.43 12.36
C GLU A 254 22.00 4.27 12.26
N ASN A 255 22.19 3.74 11.03
CA ASN A 255 23.10 2.62 10.76
C ASN A 255 22.88 1.41 11.70
N GLY A 256 21.61 1.04 11.91
CA GLY A 256 21.17 -0.10 12.73
C GLY A 256 21.20 0.15 14.24
N LYS A 257 21.52 1.37 14.72
CA LYS A 257 21.63 1.70 16.14
C LYS A 257 20.63 2.80 16.53
N GLN A 258 20.19 2.74 17.80
CA GLN A 258 19.41 3.84 18.39
C GLN A 258 20.23 5.14 18.31
N HIS A 259 19.61 6.21 17.83
CA HIS A 259 20.20 7.51 17.65
C HIS A 259 19.17 8.62 17.82
N GLY A 260 19.58 9.88 18.05
CA GLY A 260 18.66 11.01 18.19
C GLY A 260 17.61 10.80 19.28
N GLN A 261 16.42 11.34 19.09
CA GLN A 261 15.35 11.25 20.09
C GLN A 261 14.72 9.85 20.12
N GLY A 262 14.53 9.32 21.33
CA GLY A 262 13.89 8.03 21.53
C GLY A 262 13.57 7.70 22.99
N ALA A 263 12.74 6.68 23.17
CA ALA A 263 12.37 6.14 24.46
C ALA A 263 12.58 4.61 24.50
N TYR A 264 13.34 4.16 25.46
CA TYR A 264 13.51 2.76 25.80
C TYR A 264 12.62 2.43 26.99
N THR A 265 11.67 1.54 26.79
CA THR A 265 10.76 1.04 27.82
C THR A 265 11.20 -0.37 28.19
N PHE A 266 11.55 -0.57 29.44
CA PHE A 266 11.87 -1.89 29.98
C PHE A 266 10.59 -2.71 30.15
N SER A 267 10.74 -4.02 30.25
CA SER A 267 9.62 -4.96 30.44
C SER A 267 8.91 -4.77 31.78
N ASP A 268 9.56 -4.18 32.77
CA ASP A 268 8.96 -3.78 34.05
C ASP A 268 8.15 -2.47 33.97
N GLY A 269 8.19 -1.76 32.83
CA GLY A 269 7.48 -0.50 32.61
C GLY A 269 8.30 0.74 32.91
N SER A 270 9.53 0.64 33.43
CA SER A 270 10.42 1.79 33.57
C SER A 270 10.90 2.32 32.21
N VAL A 271 11.31 3.59 32.12
CA VAL A 271 11.56 4.26 30.84
C VAL A 271 12.85 5.09 30.90
N VAL A 272 13.68 4.96 29.87
CA VAL A 272 14.77 5.92 29.56
C VAL A 272 14.40 6.69 28.29
N ALA A 273 14.19 7.98 28.40
CA ALA A 273 13.76 8.83 27.28
C ALA A 273 14.66 10.07 27.14
N GLY A 274 14.99 10.41 25.90
CA GLY A 274 15.87 11.53 25.58
C GLY A 274 16.69 11.28 24.33
N ASP A 275 17.89 11.88 24.28
CA ASP A 275 18.83 11.72 23.17
C ASP A 275 19.64 10.43 23.32
N TRP A 276 19.82 9.76 22.21
CA TRP A 276 20.58 8.52 22.06
C TRP A 276 21.74 8.73 21.07
N GLN A 277 22.85 8.08 21.31
CA GLN A 277 24.01 8.10 20.44
C GLN A 277 24.64 6.72 20.34
N ASN A 278 24.74 6.17 19.13
CA ASN A 278 25.34 4.88 18.83
C ASN A 278 24.84 3.72 19.73
N GLY A 279 23.52 3.68 19.97
CA GLY A 279 22.87 2.61 20.76
C GLY A 279 22.89 2.82 22.27
N LYS A 280 23.31 4.01 22.74
CA LYS A 280 23.38 4.32 24.18
C LYS A 280 22.61 5.60 24.48
N PRO A 281 21.94 5.70 25.64
CA PRO A 281 21.39 6.96 26.09
C PRO A 281 22.53 7.99 26.29
N TRP A 282 22.33 9.19 25.74
CA TRP A 282 23.35 10.25 25.76
C TRP A 282 22.94 11.43 26.64
N GLN A 283 21.81 12.06 26.33
CA GLN A 283 21.15 13.07 27.15
C GLN A 283 19.72 12.58 27.41
N ALA A 284 19.53 11.78 28.47
CA ALA A 284 18.27 11.08 28.67
C ALA A 284 17.94 10.95 30.16
N LYS A 285 16.63 10.95 30.45
CA LYS A 285 16.10 10.79 31.79
C LYS A 285 15.61 9.36 31.99
N TYR A 286 15.84 8.85 33.19
CA TYR A 286 15.31 7.56 33.59
C TYR A 286 14.23 7.75 34.64
N ALA A 287 13.05 7.24 34.35
CA ALA A 287 11.90 7.18 35.26
C ALA A 287 11.53 5.74 35.59
N ASP A 288 11.16 5.52 36.82
CA ASP A 288 10.65 4.21 37.29
C ASP A 288 9.21 3.96 36.81
N VAL A 289 8.65 2.81 37.19
CA VAL A 289 7.28 2.39 36.84
C VAL A 289 6.17 3.34 37.36
N SER A 290 6.48 4.18 38.36
CA SER A 290 5.59 5.20 38.88
C SER A 290 5.75 6.55 38.16
N ALA A 291 6.56 6.61 37.12
CA ALA A 291 6.98 7.79 36.39
C ALA A 291 7.79 8.80 37.25
N GLN A 292 8.39 8.35 38.36
CA GLN A 292 9.31 9.15 39.16
C GLN A 292 10.69 9.14 38.50
N GLU A 293 11.25 10.32 38.22
CA GLU A 293 12.62 10.46 37.72
C GLU A 293 13.62 10.05 38.81
N ILE A 294 14.40 9.01 38.54
CA ILE A 294 15.38 8.42 39.48
C ILE A 294 16.82 8.71 39.09
N GLY A 295 17.04 9.33 37.94
CA GLY A 295 18.34 9.76 37.46
C GLY A 295 18.36 10.13 36.01
N GLN A 296 19.54 10.50 35.51
CA GLN A 296 19.71 10.94 34.13
C GLN A 296 21.07 10.53 33.55
N TYR A 297 21.11 10.43 32.25
CA TYR A 297 22.36 10.32 31.47
C TYR A 297 22.77 11.71 30.97
N ILE A 298 24.03 12.08 31.19
CA ILE A 298 24.68 13.30 30.66
C ILE A 298 25.95 12.85 29.96
N ASP A 299 26.07 13.12 28.66
CA ASP A 299 27.17 12.66 27.80
C ASP A 299 27.43 11.14 27.92
N GLY A 300 26.34 10.37 28.05
CA GLY A 300 26.38 8.91 28.20
C GLY A 300 26.77 8.40 29.57
N ILE A 301 26.99 9.26 30.55
CA ILE A 301 27.35 8.91 31.93
C ILE A 301 26.08 8.98 32.80
N TRP A 302 25.85 7.93 33.59
CA TRP A 302 24.72 7.85 34.51
C TRP A 302 24.95 8.67 35.78
N TYR A 303 23.96 9.47 36.18
CA TYR A 303 23.86 10.20 37.46
C TYR A 303 22.54 9.86 38.12
N ALA A 304 22.57 9.31 39.34
CA ALA A 304 21.38 9.12 40.17
C ALA A 304 20.92 10.44 40.79
N ASN A 305 19.61 10.59 40.95
CA ASN A 305 19.02 11.73 41.69
C ASN A 305 19.21 11.57 43.20
#